data_8fddd1938717d7485b58354fbc624b2a
#
_entry.id   8fddd1938717d7485b58354fbc624b2a
#
_cell.length_a   1.000
_cell.length_b   1.000
_cell.length_c   1.000
_cell.angle_alpha   90.00
_cell.angle_beta   90.00
_cell.angle_gamma   90.00
#
_symmetry.space_group_name_H-M   'P 1'
#
loop_
_entity.id
_entity.type
_entity.pdbx_description
1 polymer ?
#
loop_
_entity_poly.entity_id
_entity_poly.type
_entity_poly.pdbx_seq_one_letter_code
_entity_poly.pdbx_strand_id
1 'polypeptide(L)'
;MRIKIDSTGAKWKGVRRARLAQPQEKPNLEYMNHPLSRLVTRVAYASSQGPRSAWYAGQLYVMRRLAEEVQRRDGAPPKPKSRSRVDERVEADRGALFEQDLANVEAGLYPLPADHDGSLFTLLNRSRLFFKDLPELAARRKRNGTHEVLTDDMRGRRPDYYLQNFHFQSGGWLTEESADRYDTQVEVLFKGTANAMRRQALVPLAEHFAGRDQRKLRLIDIGCGTGRFLDFVKQAWPRLPALGLDLSDAYIAHARRHLNRWARLNLIVANAESVPAPDNSCDAVTSIFMLHELPPEVRRIVIGEAARVLKPGGRLVMVDSLQRGDEADYDAMLESFPQRYHEPYFESYIDEDFPAIARGFGLTHRGDTKAFVSKVMVFDKAAG
;
A
#
# COMPACT_ATOMS: atom_id res chain seq x y z
N MET A 1 -1.08 -36.55 -7.03
CA MET A 1 -0.08 -37.06 -6.08
C MET A 1 -0.42 -36.44 -4.71
N ARG A 2 -1.04 -37.22 -3.81
CA ARG A 2 -1.50 -36.74 -2.51
C ARG A 2 -0.30 -36.62 -1.58
N ILE A 3 0.01 -35.41 -1.13
CA ILE A 3 1.00 -35.18 -0.09
C ILE A 3 0.27 -35.29 1.25
N LYS A 4 0.64 -36.29 2.06
CA LYS A 4 0.21 -36.42 3.46
C LYS A 4 0.89 -35.32 4.27
N ILE A 5 0.08 -34.51 4.95
CA ILE A 5 0.56 -33.55 5.95
C ILE A 5 0.67 -34.30 7.26
N ASP A 6 1.88 -34.40 7.77
CA ASP A 6 2.18 -35.03 9.06
C ASP A 6 1.90 -34.02 10.19
N SER A 7 1.10 -34.45 11.16
CA SER A 7 0.62 -33.67 12.30
C SER A 7 1.62 -33.72 13.47
N THR A 8 2.80 -33.14 13.29
CA THR A 8 3.73 -32.96 14.41
C THR A 8 4.04 -31.50 14.62
N GLY A 9 3.64 -31.02 15.80
CA GLY A 9 3.81 -29.65 16.24
C GLY A 9 5.27 -29.15 16.14
N ALA A 10 5.54 -28.24 15.23
CA ALA A 10 6.84 -27.63 15.06
C ALA A 10 7.17 -26.77 16.29
N LYS A 11 8.03 -27.28 17.16
CA LYS A 11 8.70 -26.52 18.21
C LYS A 11 9.67 -25.52 17.57
N TRP A 12 9.43 -24.26 17.79
CA TRP A 12 10.31 -23.15 17.39
C TRP A 12 11.67 -23.25 18.10
N LYS A 13 12.71 -23.68 17.38
CA LYS A 13 14.11 -23.62 17.86
C LYS A 13 14.78 -22.34 17.42
N GLY A 14 15.28 -21.65 18.41
CA GLY A 14 16.17 -20.54 18.56
C GLY A 14 16.89 -19.94 17.35
N VAL A 15 16.64 -18.65 17.13
CA VAL A 15 17.49 -17.74 16.37
C VAL A 15 18.33 -16.93 17.37
N ARG A 16 19.62 -16.79 17.05
CA ARG A 16 20.66 -16.15 17.87
C ARG A 16 20.26 -14.75 18.34
N ARG A 17 20.63 -14.43 19.57
CA ARG A 17 20.44 -13.14 20.23
C ARG A 17 21.09 -12.00 19.43
N ALA A 18 20.25 -11.21 18.73
CA ALA A 18 20.59 -9.85 18.36
C ALA A 18 20.37 -8.96 19.60
N ARG A 19 21.25 -7.99 19.82
CA ARG A 19 21.21 -7.07 20.96
C ARG A 19 19.81 -6.45 21.09
N LEU A 20 19.26 -6.60 22.29
CA LEU A 20 17.98 -6.02 22.69
C LEU A 20 18.04 -4.50 22.56
N ALA A 21 17.28 -3.95 21.63
CA ALA A 21 16.91 -2.54 21.70
C ALA A 21 16.10 -2.33 22.98
N GLN A 22 16.45 -1.29 23.74
CA GLN A 22 15.76 -0.93 24.98
C GLN A 22 14.26 -0.72 24.72
N PRO A 23 13.39 -1.02 25.69
CA PRO A 23 11.97 -0.78 25.58
C PRO A 23 11.74 0.73 25.39
N GLN A 24 11.19 1.13 24.27
CA GLN A 24 10.62 2.47 24.18
C GLN A 24 9.43 2.51 25.14
N GLU A 25 9.56 3.27 26.20
CA GLU A 25 8.47 3.67 27.07
C GLU A 25 7.41 4.38 26.23
N LYS A 26 6.12 4.17 26.55
CA LYS A 26 5.03 4.94 25.93
C LYS A 26 5.40 6.43 26.08
N PRO A 27 5.36 7.22 25.00
CA PRO A 27 5.61 8.64 25.13
C PRO A 27 4.61 9.21 26.14
N ASN A 28 5.12 9.93 27.12
CA ASN A 28 4.31 10.55 28.16
C ASN A 28 3.41 11.58 27.47
N LEU A 29 2.10 11.38 27.50
CA LEU A 29 1.09 12.25 26.86
C LEU A 29 1.21 13.73 27.32
N GLU A 30 1.65 13.98 28.56
CA GLU A 30 1.93 15.32 29.02
C GLU A 30 3.15 15.96 28.32
N TYR A 31 4.17 15.17 28.01
CA TYR A 31 5.34 15.66 27.28
C TYR A 31 5.01 15.98 25.82
N MET A 32 4.12 15.21 25.18
CA MET A 32 3.69 15.44 23.80
C MET A 32 2.81 16.69 23.65
N ASN A 33 2.12 17.12 24.71
CA ASN A 33 1.29 18.31 24.71
C ASN A 33 2.08 19.62 24.96
N HIS A 34 3.38 19.54 25.27
CA HIS A 34 4.18 20.74 25.47
C HIS A 34 4.43 21.47 24.14
N PRO A 35 4.26 22.80 24.05
CA PRO A 35 4.40 23.56 22.78
C PRO A 35 5.74 23.34 22.08
N LEU A 36 6.85 23.20 22.84
CA LEU A 36 8.17 22.95 22.27
C LEU A 36 8.29 21.55 21.65
N SER A 37 7.68 20.51 22.25
CA SER A 37 7.71 19.16 21.68
C SER A 37 6.93 19.08 20.38
N ARG A 38 5.79 19.77 20.30
CA ARG A 38 5.03 19.90 19.05
C ARG A 38 5.83 20.63 17.96
N LEU A 39 6.49 21.74 18.33
CA LEU A 39 7.34 22.44 17.35
C LEU A 39 8.47 21.55 16.82
N VAL A 40 9.15 20.81 17.69
CA VAL A 40 10.19 19.86 17.29
C VAL A 40 9.63 18.78 16.38
N THR A 41 8.47 18.20 16.69
CA THR A 41 7.80 17.21 15.86
C THR A 41 7.46 17.78 14.47
N ARG A 42 6.91 18.99 14.40
CA ARG A 42 6.59 19.66 13.13
C ARG A 42 7.84 19.92 12.28
N VAL A 43 8.89 20.43 12.88
CA VAL A 43 10.17 20.66 12.18
C VAL A 43 10.76 19.35 11.68
N ALA A 44 10.80 18.31 12.51
CA ALA A 44 11.31 17.00 12.13
C ALA A 44 10.47 16.36 11.01
N TYR A 45 9.14 16.45 11.09
CA TYR A 45 8.22 15.98 10.06
C TYR A 45 8.43 16.75 8.74
N ALA A 46 8.45 18.06 8.77
CA ALA A 46 8.67 18.90 7.60
C ALA A 46 10.04 18.64 6.95
N SER A 47 11.08 18.46 7.77
CA SER A 47 12.45 18.16 7.30
C SER A 47 12.57 16.79 6.65
N SER A 48 11.68 15.85 7.01
CA SER A 48 11.61 14.51 6.40
C SER A 48 10.71 14.51 5.16
N GLN A 49 9.46 14.95 5.29
CA GLN A 49 8.45 14.79 4.24
C GLN A 49 8.58 15.86 3.13
N GLY A 50 9.04 17.06 3.44
CA GLY A 50 9.21 18.14 2.47
C GLY A 50 10.19 17.78 1.35
N PRO A 51 11.47 17.50 1.65
CA PRO A 51 12.45 17.08 0.66
C PRO A 51 12.04 15.82 -0.11
N ARG A 52 11.42 14.85 0.58
CA ARG A 52 10.92 13.62 -0.02
C ARG A 52 9.84 13.91 -1.08
N SER A 53 8.84 14.69 -0.71
CA SER A 53 7.76 15.09 -1.63
C SER A 53 8.30 15.91 -2.82
N ALA A 54 9.24 16.82 -2.58
CA ALA A 54 9.89 17.62 -3.63
C ALA A 54 10.68 16.72 -4.62
N TRP A 55 11.37 15.71 -4.10
CA TRP A 55 12.11 14.73 -4.92
C TRP A 55 11.19 14.01 -5.91
N TYR A 56 10.09 13.42 -5.43
CA TYR A 56 9.18 12.67 -6.29
C TYR A 56 8.33 13.56 -7.19
N ALA A 57 7.92 14.73 -6.72
CA ALA A 57 7.24 15.73 -7.55
C ALA A 57 8.15 16.24 -8.69
N GLY A 58 9.45 16.42 -8.42
CA GLY A 58 10.45 16.77 -9.42
C GLY A 58 10.59 15.70 -10.51
N GLN A 59 10.60 14.42 -10.13
CA GLN A 59 10.64 13.31 -11.10
C GLN A 59 9.37 13.28 -11.97
N LEU A 60 8.19 13.47 -11.39
CA LEU A 60 6.94 13.57 -12.13
C LEU A 60 6.98 14.74 -13.14
N TYR A 61 7.51 15.88 -12.73
CA TYR A 61 7.67 17.04 -13.62
C TYR A 61 8.57 16.70 -14.81
N VAL A 62 9.74 16.09 -14.57
CA VAL A 62 10.66 15.66 -15.65
C VAL A 62 9.97 14.64 -16.57
N MET A 63 9.31 13.63 -16.02
CA MET A 63 8.57 12.62 -16.78
C MET A 63 7.51 13.26 -17.69
N ARG A 64 6.72 14.19 -17.16
CA ARG A 64 5.71 14.93 -17.94
C ARG A 64 6.33 15.75 -19.07
N ARG A 65 7.45 16.42 -18.81
CA ARG A 65 8.18 17.19 -19.83
C ARG A 65 8.71 16.32 -20.95
N LEU A 66 9.28 15.16 -20.62
CA LEU A 66 9.72 14.19 -21.62
C LEU A 66 8.56 13.67 -22.46
N ALA A 67 7.43 13.33 -21.84
CA ALA A 67 6.23 12.90 -22.54
C ALA A 67 5.65 13.99 -23.46
N GLU A 68 5.62 15.25 -23.02
CA GLU A 68 5.17 16.39 -23.83
C GLU A 68 6.11 16.61 -25.03
N GLU A 69 7.41 16.43 -24.87
CA GLU A 69 8.37 16.56 -25.95
C GLU A 69 8.18 15.48 -27.03
N VAL A 70 7.95 14.23 -26.61
CA VAL A 70 7.63 13.13 -27.53
C VAL A 70 6.32 13.42 -28.28
N GLN A 71 5.28 13.85 -27.56
CA GLN A 71 3.98 14.20 -28.19
C GLN A 71 4.10 15.35 -29.20
N ARG A 72 4.93 16.36 -28.91
CA ARG A 72 5.20 17.45 -29.86
C ARG A 72 5.89 16.97 -31.13
N ARG A 73 6.85 16.05 -31.02
CA ARG A 73 7.51 15.43 -32.17
C ARG A 73 6.54 14.62 -33.03
N ASP A 74 5.54 14.00 -32.38
CA ASP A 74 4.47 13.25 -33.06
C ASP A 74 3.35 14.19 -33.61
N GLY A 75 3.52 15.52 -33.55
CA GLY A 75 2.59 16.51 -34.09
C GLY A 75 1.39 16.84 -33.21
N ALA A 76 1.37 16.44 -31.95
CA ALA A 76 0.29 16.76 -31.04
C ALA A 76 0.30 18.26 -30.65
N PRO A 77 -0.88 18.90 -30.54
CA PRO A 77 -0.97 20.30 -30.12
C PRO A 77 -0.48 20.49 -28.69
N PRO A 78 0.13 21.66 -28.37
CA PRO A 78 0.58 21.95 -27.02
C PRO A 78 -0.60 21.97 -26.04
N LYS A 79 -0.42 21.32 -24.87
CA LYS A 79 -1.42 21.38 -23.79
C LYS A 79 -1.59 22.79 -23.25
N PRO A 80 -2.81 23.19 -22.85
CA PRO A 80 -3.02 24.48 -22.24
C PRO A 80 -2.15 24.65 -20.97
N LYS A 81 -1.57 25.84 -20.80
CA LYS A 81 -0.71 26.15 -19.66
C LYS A 81 -1.47 26.48 -18.36
N SER A 82 -2.79 26.67 -18.44
CA SER A 82 -3.61 26.95 -17.26
C SER A 82 -3.79 25.72 -16.39
N ARG A 83 -3.65 25.87 -15.07
CA ARG A 83 -4.06 24.83 -14.12
C ARG A 83 -5.57 24.66 -14.20
N SER A 84 -6.02 23.41 -14.25
CA SER A 84 -7.46 23.14 -14.13
C SER A 84 -7.91 23.23 -12.67
N ARG A 85 -9.21 23.41 -12.44
CA ARG A 85 -9.79 23.34 -11.09
C ARG A 85 -9.42 22.04 -10.37
N VAL A 86 -9.35 20.94 -11.11
CA VAL A 86 -8.93 19.63 -10.60
C VAL A 86 -7.48 19.65 -10.13
N ASP A 87 -6.57 20.30 -10.89
CA ASP A 87 -5.16 20.40 -10.46
C ASP A 87 -5.01 21.18 -9.15
N GLU A 88 -5.78 22.27 -8.98
CA GLU A 88 -5.79 23.06 -7.74
C GLU A 88 -6.33 22.24 -6.57
N ARG A 89 -7.41 21.48 -6.79
CA ARG A 89 -8.00 20.61 -5.79
C ARG A 89 -7.01 19.49 -5.39
N VAL A 90 -6.34 18.85 -6.34
CA VAL A 90 -5.32 17.84 -6.09
C VAL A 90 -4.19 18.39 -5.21
N GLU A 91 -3.72 19.61 -5.45
CA GLU A 91 -2.67 20.21 -4.60
C GLU A 91 -3.17 20.55 -3.19
N ALA A 92 -4.41 21.04 -3.06
CA ALA A 92 -5.02 21.31 -1.75
C ALA A 92 -5.18 20.02 -0.93
N ASP A 93 -5.73 18.95 -1.53
CA ASP A 93 -5.92 17.65 -0.87
C ASP A 93 -4.59 16.98 -0.53
N ARG A 94 -3.54 17.18 -1.36
CA ARG A 94 -2.19 16.74 -1.03
C ARG A 94 -1.65 17.42 0.23
N GLY A 95 -1.86 18.74 0.36
CA GLY A 95 -1.52 19.49 1.57
C GLY A 95 -2.28 18.97 2.78
N ALA A 96 -3.60 18.81 2.65
CA ALA A 96 -4.47 18.29 3.71
C ALA A 96 -4.05 16.89 4.21
N LEU A 97 -3.59 16.00 3.30
CA LEU A 97 -3.07 14.69 3.71
C LEU A 97 -1.84 14.81 4.62
N PHE A 98 -0.88 15.68 4.29
CA PHE A 98 0.32 15.86 5.14
C PHE A 98 -0.03 16.50 6.49
N GLU A 99 -0.99 17.43 6.52
CA GLU A 99 -1.51 17.99 7.76
C GLU A 99 -2.20 16.93 8.63
N GLN A 100 -3.01 16.05 8.02
CA GLN A 100 -3.64 14.92 8.69
C GLN A 100 -2.61 13.93 9.23
N ASP A 101 -1.60 13.56 8.44
CA ASP A 101 -0.53 12.65 8.83
C ASP A 101 0.28 13.22 10.00
N LEU A 102 0.63 14.51 9.96
CA LEU A 102 1.28 15.21 11.07
C LEU A 102 0.41 15.25 12.33
N ALA A 103 -0.88 15.56 12.18
CA ALA A 103 -1.82 15.59 13.32
C ALA A 103 -1.92 14.22 14.00
N ASN A 104 -1.91 13.14 13.24
CA ASN A 104 -1.90 11.76 13.77
C ASN A 104 -0.61 11.46 14.56
N VAL A 105 0.55 11.94 14.08
CA VAL A 105 1.83 11.84 14.81
C VAL A 105 1.78 12.65 16.09
N GLU A 106 1.27 13.89 16.05
CA GLU A 106 1.12 14.76 17.24
C GLU A 106 0.14 14.17 18.26
N ALA A 107 -0.89 13.44 17.79
CA ALA A 107 -1.82 12.72 18.65
C ALA A 107 -1.24 11.40 19.22
N GLY A 108 -0.04 11.02 18.81
CA GLY A 108 0.61 9.78 19.30
C GLY A 108 0.01 8.49 18.77
N LEU A 109 -0.76 8.54 17.68
CA LEU A 109 -1.36 7.35 17.07
C LEU A 109 -0.31 6.45 16.43
N TYR A 110 0.77 7.04 15.93
CA TYR A 110 1.98 6.36 15.46
C TYR A 110 3.19 7.29 15.58
N PRO A 111 4.42 6.76 15.61
CA PRO A 111 5.63 7.56 15.75
C PRO A 111 5.89 8.43 14.51
N LEU A 112 6.80 9.41 14.65
CA LEU A 112 7.34 10.14 13.51
C LEU A 112 7.84 9.13 12.45
N PRO A 113 7.32 9.19 11.21
CA PRO A 113 7.59 8.15 10.22
C PRO A 113 9.02 8.20 9.73
N ALA A 114 9.64 7.01 9.64
CA ALA A 114 10.86 6.78 8.89
C ALA A 114 10.49 6.04 7.60
N ASP A 115 10.57 6.72 6.45
CA ASP A 115 10.13 6.16 5.17
C ASP A 115 11.08 5.09 4.62
N HIS A 116 12.31 5.01 5.14
CA HIS A 116 13.33 4.02 4.77
C HIS A 116 13.51 3.87 3.25
N ASP A 117 13.51 4.99 2.53
CA ASP A 117 13.70 5.01 1.07
C ASP A 117 15.13 4.61 0.64
N GLY A 118 16.01 4.43 1.61
CA GLY A 118 17.41 4.06 1.40
C GLY A 118 18.35 5.27 1.37
N SER A 119 19.60 5.02 0.98
CA SER A 119 20.61 6.06 0.81
C SER A 119 20.31 6.93 -0.43
N LEU A 120 20.94 8.10 -0.53
CA LEU A 120 20.86 8.93 -1.74
C LEU A 120 21.27 8.15 -3.00
N PHE A 121 22.29 7.27 -2.89
CA PHE A 121 22.69 6.40 -3.99
C PHE A 121 21.56 5.43 -4.39
N THR A 122 20.85 4.85 -3.42
CA THR A 122 19.69 3.98 -3.65
C THR A 122 18.57 4.73 -4.37
N LEU A 123 18.25 5.95 -3.90
CA LEU A 123 17.24 6.81 -4.52
C LEU A 123 17.61 7.16 -5.98
N LEU A 124 18.85 7.55 -6.23
CA LEU A 124 19.36 7.86 -7.58
C LEU A 124 19.29 6.62 -8.48
N ASN A 125 19.68 5.45 -8.00
CA ASN A 125 19.63 4.22 -8.79
C ASN A 125 18.18 3.81 -9.12
N ARG A 126 17.26 3.90 -8.16
CA ARG A 126 15.83 3.64 -8.41
C ARG A 126 15.24 4.64 -9.40
N SER A 127 15.60 5.92 -9.30
CA SER A 127 15.20 6.92 -10.26
C SER A 127 15.74 6.60 -11.66
N ARG A 128 17.00 6.17 -11.76
CA ARG A 128 17.60 5.73 -13.04
C ARG A 128 16.83 4.55 -13.64
N LEU A 129 16.49 3.54 -12.83
CA LEU A 129 15.72 2.39 -13.28
C LEU A 129 14.31 2.80 -13.73
N PHE A 130 13.67 3.71 -13.00
CA PHE A 130 12.38 4.29 -13.37
C PHE A 130 12.44 4.99 -14.74
N PHE A 131 13.38 5.92 -14.94
CA PHE A 131 13.51 6.63 -16.20
C PHE A 131 13.93 5.74 -17.37
N LYS A 132 14.72 4.68 -17.10
CA LYS A 132 15.11 3.69 -18.12
C LYS A 132 13.90 2.91 -18.65
N ASP A 133 12.87 2.65 -17.83
CA ASP A 133 11.68 1.89 -18.23
C ASP A 133 10.65 2.75 -19.00
N LEU A 134 10.70 4.08 -18.91
CA LEU A 134 9.70 4.96 -19.53
C LEU A 134 9.54 4.77 -21.05
N PRO A 135 10.61 4.61 -21.87
CA PRO A 135 10.43 4.36 -23.30
C PRO A 135 9.69 3.07 -23.60
N GLU A 136 10.01 1.97 -22.87
CA GLU A 136 9.33 0.68 -23.01
C GLU A 136 7.87 0.75 -22.55
N LEU A 137 7.60 1.44 -21.44
CA LEU A 137 6.25 1.71 -20.95
C LEU A 137 5.45 2.48 -22.02
N ALA A 138 6.01 3.53 -22.60
CA ALA A 138 5.35 4.31 -23.65
C ALA A 138 5.11 3.47 -24.92
N ALA A 139 6.08 2.65 -25.35
CA ALA A 139 5.94 1.75 -26.48
C ALA A 139 4.88 0.68 -26.22
N ARG A 140 4.85 0.09 -25.03
CA ARG A 140 3.86 -0.90 -24.62
C ARG A 140 2.45 -0.32 -24.57
N ARG A 141 2.30 0.88 -24.03
CA ARG A 141 1.04 1.62 -24.05
C ARG A 141 0.55 1.89 -25.48
N LYS A 142 1.44 2.29 -26.41
CA LYS A 142 1.11 2.57 -27.81
C LYS A 142 0.62 1.32 -28.55
N ARG A 143 1.23 0.14 -28.30
CA ARG A 143 0.83 -1.13 -28.91
C ARG A 143 -0.24 -1.91 -28.13
N ASN A 144 -0.74 -1.37 -27.01
CA ASN A 144 -1.66 -2.03 -26.08
C ASN A 144 -1.15 -3.40 -25.60
N GLY A 145 0.16 -3.50 -25.34
CA GLY A 145 0.84 -4.72 -24.88
C GLY A 145 0.58 -4.99 -23.40
N THR A 146 -0.51 -5.63 -23.08
CA THR A 146 -0.99 -5.79 -21.71
C THR A 146 -0.76 -7.17 -21.11
N HIS A 147 -0.37 -8.17 -21.92
CA HIS A 147 -0.23 -9.58 -21.53
C HIS A 147 1.12 -10.18 -21.91
N GLU A 148 2.19 -9.37 -21.97
CA GLU A 148 3.53 -9.86 -22.33
C GLU A 148 4.11 -10.83 -21.28
N VAL A 149 3.62 -10.76 -20.04
CA VAL A 149 4.01 -11.67 -18.95
C VAL A 149 3.21 -12.99 -18.94
N LEU A 150 2.16 -13.12 -19.75
CA LEU A 150 1.38 -14.34 -19.89
C LEU A 150 2.08 -15.28 -20.86
N THR A 151 3.11 -15.97 -20.39
CA THR A 151 3.82 -16.99 -21.17
C THR A 151 3.26 -18.38 -20.89
N ASP A 152 3.53 -19.34 -21.77
CA ASP A 152 3.06 -20.73 -21.58
C ASP A 152 3.61 -21.36 -20.29
N ASP A 153 4.84 -20.99 -19.88
CA ASP A 153 5.44 -21.45 -18.62
C ASP A 153 4.74 -20.88 -17.37
N MET A 154 4.05 -19.75 -17.50
CA MET A 154 3.35 -19.08 -16.39
C MET A 154 1.89 -19.52 -16.28
N ARG A 155 1.30 -20.05 -17.37
CA ARG A 155 -0.07 -20.54 -17.38
C ARG A 155 -0.27 -21.67 -16.36
N GLY A 156 -1.31 -21.56 -15.54
CA GLY A 156 -1.62 -22.51 -14.48
C GLY A 156 -0.74 -22.42 -13.22
N ARG A 157 0.30 -21.58 -13.22
CA ARG A 157 1.10 -21.29 -12.00
C ARG A 157 0.56 -20.14 -11.18
N ARG A 158 -0.10 -19.20 -11.83
CA ARG A 158 -0.76 -18.03 -11.24
C ARG A 158 -2.13 -17.85 -11.89
N PRO A 159 -3.07 -17.17 -11.24
CA PRO A 159 -4.34 -16.82 -11.87
C PRO A 159 -4.13 -15.95 -13.12
N ASP A 160 -4.93 -16.16 -14.15
CA ASP A 160 -4.78 -15.43 -15.42
C ASP A 160 -4.99 -13.92 -15.24
N TYR A 161 -5.87 -13.50 -14.33
CA TYR A 161 -6.09 -12.08 -14.03
C TYR A 161 -4.83 -11.39 -13.49
N TYR A 162 -3.91 -12.13 -12.89
CA TYR A 162 -2.65 -11.61 -12.35
C TYR A 162 -1.54 -11.53 -13.41
N LEU A 163 -1.62 -12.31 -14.47
CA LEU A 163 -0.60 -12.42 -15.52
C LEU A 163 -0.74 -11.31 -16.57
N GLN A 164 -0.68 -10.07 -16.12
CA GLN A 164 -0.82 -8.87 -16.93
C GLN A 164 0.31 -7.87 -16.63
N ASN A 165 0.52 -6.96 -17.59
CA ASN A 165 1.45 -5.85 -17.41
C ASN A 165 0.71 -4.64 -16.80
N PHE A 166 0.25 -4.79 -15.55
CA PHE A 166 -0.34 -3.68 -14.82
C PHE A 166 0.54 -2.43 -14.92
N HIS A 167 -0.06 -1.26 -15.02
CA HIS A 167 0.61 0.02 -15.24
C HIS A 167 1.51 0.07 -16.48
N PHE A 168 1.31 -0.84 -17.46
CA PHE A 168 2.22 -1.07 -18.59
C PHE A 168 3.67 -1.36 -18.16
N GLN A 169 3.87 -1.82 -16.94
CA GLN A 169 5.17 -2.05 -16.35
C GLN A 169 5.87 -3.26 -16.99
N SER A 170 7.18 -3.14 -17.23
CA SER A 170 8.00 -4.25 -17.70
C SER A 170 8.07 -5.35 -16.64
N GLY A 171 7.72 -6.58 -17.03
CA GLY A 171 7.71 -7.75 -16.15
C GLY A 171 6.51 -7.86 -15.22
N GLY A 172 5.50 -6.99 -15.34
CA GLY A 172 4.33 -7.01 -14.45
C GLY A 172 4.73 -7.03 -12.98
N TRP A 173 4.10 -7.87 -12.16
CA TRP A 173 4.46 -8.10 -10.75
C TRP A 173 5.45 -9.26 -10.52
N LEU A 174 6.12 -9.75 -11.60
CA LEU A 174 6.82 -11.04 -11.57
C LEU A 174 8.35 -10.93 -11.46
N THR A 175 8.94 -9.74 -11.54
CA THR A 175 10.40 -9.57 -11.59
C THR A 175 10.95 -8.77 -10.42
N GLU A 176 12.20 -9.03 -10.02
CA GLU A 176 12.89 -8.24 -8.99
C GLU A 176 13.08 -6.78 -9.43
N GLU A 177 13.37 -6.54 -10.71
CA GLU A 177 13.47 -5.17 -11.24
C GLU A 177 12.14 -4.41 -11.12
N SER A 178 11.02 -5.11 -11.33
CA SER A 178 9.68 -4.55 -11.11
C SER A 178 9.49 -4.16 -9.65
N ALA A 179 9.80 -5.04 -8.71
CA ALA A 179 9.70 -4.79 -7.28
C ALA A 179 10.59 -3.60 -6.84
N ASP A 180 11.82 -3.51 -7.38
CA ASP A 180 12.74 -2.40 -7.07
C ASP A 180 12.24 -1.03 -7.58
N ARG A 181 11.49 -1.01 -8.70
CA ARG A 181 10.93 0.20 -9.29
C ARG A 181 9.60 0.60 -8.69
N TYR A 182 8.79 -0.37 -8.26
CA TYR A 182 7.40 -0.19 -7.88
C TYR A 182 7.19 0.96 -6.89
N ASP A 183 7.91 0.94 -5.78
CA ASP A 183 7.78 1.97 -4.76
C ASP A 183 8.07 3.37 -5.30
N THR A 184 9.09 3.49 -6.18
CA THR A 184 9.42 4.76 -6.82
C THR A 184 8.35 5.19 -7.81
N GLN A 185 7.80 4.27 -8.59
CA GLN A 185 6.73 4.57 -9.56
C GLN A 185 5.49 5.10 -8.83
N VAL A 186 5.06 4.43 -7.77
CA VAL A 186 3.89 4.82 -6.98
C VAL A 186 4.12 6.18 -6.30
N GLU A 187 5.30 6.40 -5.72
CA GLU A 187 5.62 7.69 -5.10
C GLU A 187 5.72 8.83 -6.13
N VAL A 188 6.28 8.58 -7.30
CA VAL A 188 6.30 9.58 -8.40
C VAL A 188 4.89 9.90 -8.86
N LEU A 189 4.04 8.89 -9.08
CA LEU A 189 2.65 9.07 -9.51
C LEU A 189 1.89 9.97 -8.53
N PHE A 190 2.06 9.75 -7.24
CA PHE A 190 1.39 10.47 -6.16
C PHE A 190 2.23 11.59 -5.53
N LYS A 191 3.28 12.09 -6.21
CA LYS A 191 4.10 13.23 -5.76
C LYS A 191 4.66 13.08 -4.33
N GLY A 192 5.04 11.86 -3.95
CA GLY A 192 5.63 11.56 -2.65
C GLY A 192 4.62 11.37 -1.52
N THR A 193 3.33 11.17 -1.82
CA THR A 193 2.28 11.01 -0.79
C THR A 193 1.88 9.57 -0.53
N ALA A 194 2.33 8.61 -1.33
CA ALA A 194 1.86 7.23 -1.21
C ALA A 194 2.10 6.63 0.18
N ASN A 195 3.23 6.93 0.81
CA ASN A 195 3.50 6.48 2.18
C ASN A 195 2.59 7.18 3.20
N ALA A 196 2.29 8.47 3.04
CA ALA A 196 1.35 9.17 3.92
C ALA A 196 -0.07 8.62 3.79
N MET A 197 -0.52 8.24 2.56
CA MET A 197 -1.78 7.54 2.34
C MET A 197 -1.80 6.18 3.06
N ARG A 198 -0.74 5.36 2.91
CA ARG A 198 -0.61 4.07 3.60
C ARG A 198 -0.70 4.21 5.12
N ARG A 199 -0.06 5.23 5.69
CA ARG A 199 -0.05 5.48 7.14
C ARG A 199 -1.42 5.80 7.72
N GLN A 200 -2.37 6.28 6.91
CA GLN A 200 -3.73 6.52 7.39
C GLN A 200 -4.41 5.23 7.88
N ALA A 201 -4.01 4.05 7.39
CA ALA A 201 -4.47 2.76 7.93
C ALA A 201 -4.02 2.50 9.38
N LEU A 202 -2.96 3.17 9.85
CA LEU A 202 -2.51 3.01 11.23
C LEU A 202 -3.46 3.62 12.25
N VAL A 203 -4.28 4.61 11.85
CA VAL A 203 -5.24 5.29 12.73
C VAL A 203 -6.27 4.29 13.28
N PRO A 204 -7.09 3.63 12.45
CA PRO A 204 -8.05 2.65 12.95
C PRO A 204 -7.39 1.44 13.63
N LEU A 205 -6.14 1.09 13.27
CA LEU A 205 -5.39 0.06 13.98
C LEU A 205 -4.96 0.53 15.38
N ALA A 206 -4.54 1.79 15.54
CA ALA A 206 -4.16 2.36 16.83
C ALA A 206 -5.36 2.39 17.80
N GLU A 207 -6.52 2.77 17.30
CA GLU A 207 -7.77 2.72 18.06
C GLU A 207 -8.12 1.28 18.48
N HIS A 208 -8.03 0.34 17.53
CA HIS A 208 -8.37 -1.05 17.78
C HIS A 208 -7.40 -1.75 18.76
N PHE A 209 -6.13 -1.37 18.75
CA PHE A 209 -5.09 -1.94 19.62
C PHE A 209 -4.91 -1.18 20.94
N ALA A 210 -5.62 -0.08 21.14
CA ALA A 210 -5.53 0.75 22.35
C ALA A 210 -5.68 -0.07 23.63
N GLY A 211 -4.75 0.09 24.57
CA GLY A 211 -4.78 -0.62 25.85
C GLY A 211 -4.45 -2.12 25.81
N ARG A 212 -4.23 -2.69 24.63
CA ARG A 212 -3.96 -4.14 24.45
C ARG A 212 -2.44 -4.40 24.34
N ASP A 213 -1.99 -5.54 24.88
CA ASP A 213 -0.59 -5.96 24.73
C ASP A 213 -0.32 -6.41 23.28
N GLN A 214 0.46 -5.63 22.54
CA GLN A 214 0.79 -5.91 21.13
C GLN A 214 1.38 -7.32 20.90
N ARG A 215 2.02 -7.93 21.91
CA ARG A 215 2.62 -9.28 21.81
C ARG A 215 1.57 -10.38 21.69
N LYS A 216 0.35 -10.11 22.13
CA LYS A 216 -0.80 -11.04 22.14
C LYS A 216 -1.71 -10.82 20.94
N LEU A 217 -1.52 -9.74 20.21
CA LEU A 217 -2.25 -9.42 18.99
C LEU A 217 -1.60 -10.10 17.77
N ARG A 218 -2.34 -10.19 16.68
CA ARG A 218 -1.86 -10.70 15.39
C ARG A 218 -2.46 -9.85 14.27
N LEU A 219 -1.63 -9.48 13.30
CA LEU A 219 -2.04 -8.77 12.10
C LEU A 219 -1.70 -9.62 10.87
N ILE A 220 -2.59 -9.64 9.89
CA ILE A 220 -2.34 -10.19 8.55
C ILE A 220 -2.49 -9.06 7.54
N ASP A 221 -1.47 -8.86 6.70
CA ASP A 221 -1.48 -7.89 5.58
C ASP A 221 -1.59 -8.66 4.26
N ILE A 222 -2.72 -8.51 3.58
CA ILE A 222 -3.07 -9.23 2.36
C ILE A 222 -2.67 -8.37 1.16
N GLY A 223 -1.85 -8.93 0.25
CA GLY A 223 -1.25 -8.17 -0.84
C GLY A 223 -0.19 -7.19 -0.34
N CYS A 224 0.72 -7.67 0.53
CA CYS A 224 1.67 -6.81 1.22
C CYS A 224 2.74 -6.18 0.31
N GLY A 225 2.85 -6.61 -0.94
CA GLY A 225 3.78 -6.11 -1.94
C GLY A 225 5.23 -6.09 -1.46
N THR A 226 5.89 -4.95 -1.60
CA THR A 226 7.26 -4.71 -1.15
C THR A 226 7.40 -4.53 0.37
N GLY A 227 6.29 -4.63 1.11
CA GLY A 227 6.26 -4.53 2.57
C GLY A 227 6.26 -3.11 3.14
N ARG A 228 6.02 -2.09 2.33
CA ARG A 228 6.04 -0.68 2.77
C ARG A 228 5.10 -0.39 3.92
N PHE A 229 3.87 -0.89 3.86
CA PHE A 229 2.91 -0.69 4.94
C PHE A 229 3.31 -1.45 6.21
N LEU A 230 3.78 -2.69 6.06
CA LEU A 230 4.26 -3.49 7.19
C LEU A 230 5.44 -2.85 7.92
N ASP A 231 6.28 -2.08 7.23
CA ASP A 231 7.33 -1.31 7.87
C ASP A 231 6.76 -0.27 8.85
N PHE A 232 5.73 0.49 8.43
CA PHE A 232 5.04 1.44 9.31
C PHE A 232 4.31 0.74 10.47
N VAL A 233 3.67 -0.40 10.21
CA VAL A 233 3.08 -1.23 11.28
C VAL A 233 4.13 -1.61 12.31
N LYS A 234 5.32 -2.02 11.87
CA LYS A 234 6.41 -2.42 12.78
C LYS A 234 7.08 -1.24 13.47
N GLN A 235 7.08 -0.05 12.88
CA GLN A 235 7.49 1.18 13.55
C GLN A 235 6.53 1.52 14.69
N ALA A 236 5.21 1.41 14.46
CA ALA A 236 4.20 1.70 15.47
C ALA A 236 4.12 0.59 16.55
N TRP A 237 4.21 -0.66 16.16
CA TRP A 237 4.08 -1.83 17.05
C TRP A 237 5.22 -2.85 16.83
N PRO A 238 6.45 -2.58 17.31
CA PRO A 238 7.62 -3.42 17.02
C PRO A 238 7.49 -4.87 17.52
N ARG A 239 6.66 -5.11 18.52
CA ARG A 239 6.44 -6.43 19.13
C ARG A 239 5.20 -7.16 18.60
N LEU A 240 4.40 -6.53 17.73
CA LEU A 240 3.22 -7.12 17.12
C LEU A 240 3.64 -8.28 16.18
N PRO A 241 3.15 -9.50 16.40
CA PRO A 241 3.24 -10.57 15.40
C PRO A 241 2.47 -10.19 14.15
N ALA A 242 3.14 -10.18 13.00
CA ALA A 242 2.52 -9.87 11.72
C ALA A 242 2.88 -10.91 10.66
N LEU A 243 1.94 -11.15 9.75
CA LEU A 243 2.08 -11.97 8.56
C LEU A 243 1.77 -11.09 7.36
N GLY A 244 2.72 -10.96 6.44
CA GLY A 244 2.46 -10.40 5.11
C GLY A 244 2.39 -11.51 4.07
N LEU A 245 1.41 -11.45 3.21
CA LEU A 245 1.30 -12.36 2.07
C LEU A 245 1.13 -11.59 0.78
N ASP A 246 1.76 -12.10 -0.27
CA ASP A 246 1.64 -11.59 -1.64
C ASP A 246 1.79 -12.74 -2.62
N LEU A 247 1.20 -12.61 -3.80
CA LEU A 247 1.28 -13.64 -4.83
C LEU A 247 2.62 -13.61 -5.57
N SER A 248 3.36 -12.50 -5.50
CA SER A 248 4.65 -12.32 -6.16
C SER A 248 5.82 -12.83 -5.33
N ASP A 249 6.55 -13.82 -5.88
CA ASP A 249 7.82 -14.27 -5.31
C ASP A 249 8.85 -13.14 -5.25
N ALA A 250 8.92 -12.32 -6.30
CA ALA A 250 9.87 -11.21 -6.41
C ALA A 250 9.59 -10.11 -5.37
N TYR A 251 8.31 -9.76 -5.18
CA TYR A 251 7.92 -8.77 -4.19
C TYR A 251 8.13 -9.25 -2.76
N ILE A 252 7.84 -10.51 -2.48
CA ILE A 252 8.14 -11.13 -1.17
C ILE A 252 9.65 -11.20 -0.92
N ALA A 253 10.46 -11.53 -1.93
CA ALA A 253 11.92 -11.49 -1.79
C ALA A 253 12.43 -10.08 -1.49
N HIS A 254 11.88 -9.05 -2.18
CA HIS A 254 12.18 -7.65 -1.90
C HIS A 254 11.74 -7.26 -0.48
N ALA A 255 10.51 -7.58 -0.08
CA ALA A 255 9.99 -7.30 1.25
C ALA A 255 10.84 -7.93 2.36
N ARG A 256 11.31 -9.18 2.19
CA ARG A 256 12.22 -9.84 3.13
C ARG A 256 13.54 -9.09 3.31
N ARG A 257 14.12 -8.54 2.24
CA ARG A 257 15.34 -7.72 2.31
C ARG A 257 15.05 -6.39 3.03
N HIS A 258 13.95 -5.73 2.69
CA HIS A 258 13.56 -4.44 3.25
C HIS A 258 13.23 -4.51 4.74
N LEU A 259 12.55 -5.58 5.18
CA LEU A 259 12.01 -5.74 6.52
C LEU A 259 12.86 -6.64 7.43
N ASN A 260 14.05 -7.04 7.03
CA ASN A 260 14.91 -8.00 7.75
C ASN A 260 15.28 -7.56 9.18
N ARG A 261 15.18 -6.26 9.49
CA ARG A 261 15.41 -5.69 10.81
C ARG A 261 14.31 -5.99 11.83
N TRP A 262 13.12 -6.36 11.35
CA TRP A 262 11.96 -6.55 12.21
C TRP A 262 11.83 -8.00 12.69
N ALA A 263 11.69 -8.18 13.99
CA ALA A 263 11.33 -9.46 14.58
C ALA A 263 9.81 -9.68 14.53
N ARG A 264 9.37 -10.94 14.65
CA ARG A 264 7.96 -11.35 14.66
C ARG A 264 7.20 -10.90 13.41
N LEU A 265 7.85 -10.95 12.26
CA LEU A 265 7.29 -10.68 10.95
C LEU A 265 7.60 -11.87 10.05
N ASN A 266 6.54 -12.47 9.52
CA ASN A 266 6.62 -13.53 8.52
C ASN A 266 6.15 -12.97 7.19
N LEU A 267 6.84 -13.36 6.11
CA LEU A 267 6.50 -12.96 4.74
C LEU A 267 6.42 -14.23 3.90
N ILE A 268 5.29 -14.45 3.24
CA ILE A 268 5.03 -15.67 2.48
C ILE A 268 4.47 -15.36 1.10
N VAL A 269 4.79 -16.23 0.15
CA VAL A 269 4.12 -16.23 -1.16
C VAL A 269 2.84 -17.03 -1.01
N ALA A 270 1.69 -16.35 -1.17
CA ALA A 270 0.39 -17.01 -1.07
C ALA A 270 -0.67 -16.21 -1.83
N ASN A 271 -1.71 -16.92 -2.29
CA ASN A 271 -2.86 -16.30 -2.93
C ASN A 271 -3.85 -15.77 -1.85
N ALA A 272 -4.27 -14.52 -2.00
CA ALA A 272 -5.25 -13.86 -1.14
C ALA A 272 -6.64 -14.53 -1.15
N GLU A 273 -6.94 -15.30 -2.20
CA GLU A 273 -8.17 -16.10 -2.32
C GLU A 273 -8.19 -17.32 -1.38
N SER A 274 -7.06 -17.66 -0.76
CA SER A 274 -6.92 -18.75 0.21
C SER A 274 -5.83 -18.42 1.20
N VAL A 275 -6.15 -17.59 2.19
CA VAL A 275 -5.19 -17.12 3.20
C VAL A 275 -4.76 -18.30 4.08
N PRO A 276 -3.44 -18.63 4.15
CA PRO A 276 -2.96 -19.79 4.89
C PRO A 276 -2.88 -19.50 6.40
N ALA A 277 -4.03 -19.18 6.99
CA ALA A 277 -4.22 -18.94 8.41
C ALA A 277 -5.53 -19.58 8.87
N PRO A 278 -5.60 -20.10 10.12
CA PRO A 278 -6.81 -20.67 10.65
C PRO A 278 -7.95 -19.63 10.77
N ASP A 279 -9.18 -20.10 10.82
CA ASP A 279 -10.34 -19.28 11.13
C ASP A 279 -10.15 -18.61 12.49
N ASN A 280 -10.63 -17.37 12.61
CA ASN A 280 -10.63 -16.62 13.88
C ASN A 280 -9.24 -16.55 14.55
N SER A 281 -8.17 -16.38 13.76
CA SER A 281 -6.80 -16.46 14.25
C SER A 281 -6.09 -15.11 14.40
N CYS A 282 -6.60 -14.03 13.80
CA CYS A 282 -5.96 -12.71 13.86
C CYS A 282 -6.90 -11.63 14.40
N ASP A 283 -6.31 -10.58 14.96
CA ASP A 283 -7.01 -9.44 15.55
C ASP A 283 -7.28 -8.34 14.52
N ALA A 284 -6.43 -8.23 13.50
CA ALA A 284 -6.60 -7.29 12.41
C ALA A 284 -6.15 -7.88 11.07
N VAL A 285 -6.85 -7.50 10.01
CA VAL A 285 -6.46 -7.72 8.62
C VAL A 285 -6.32 -6.38 7.94
N THR A 286 -5.31 -6.23 7.11
CA THR A 286 -5.10 -5.04 6.26
C THR A 286 -4.98 -5.44 4.80
N SER A 287 -5.42 -4.55 3.90
CA SER A 287 -5.20 -4.63 2.47
C SER A 287 -4.99 -3.22 1.92
N ILE A 288 -3.82 -2.98 1.30
CA ILE A 288 -3.39 -1.64 0.90
C ILE A 288 -3.10 -1.61 -0.59
N PHE A 289 -3.92 -0.86 -1.36
CA PHE A 289 -3.78 -0.67 -2.80
C PHE A 289 -3.79 -1.98 -3.59
N MET A 290 -4.74 -2.87 -3.29
CA MET A 290 -4.83 -4.17 -3.95
C MET A 290 -6.18 -4.41 -4.63
N LEU A 291 -7.29 -3.97 -4.02
CA LEU A 291 -8.62 -4.38 -4.47
C LEU A 291 -8.96 -3.84 -5.86
N HIS A 292 -8.46 -2.66 -6.23
CA HIS A 292 -8.67 -2.09 -7.57
C HIS A 292 -8.00 -2.92 -8.68
N GLU A 293 -7.06 -3.79 -8.33
CA GLU A 293 -6.35 -4.68 -9.25
C GLU A 293 -6.98 -6.07 -9.41
N LEU A 294 -8.08 -6.33 -8.69
CA LEU A 294 -8.73 -7.64 -8.66
C LEU A 294 -10.06 -7.63 -9.43
N PRO A 295 -10.42 -8.72 -10.12
CA PRO A 295 -11.77 -8.92 -10.63
C PRO A 295 -12.83 -8.86 -9.52
N PRO A 296 -14.09 -8.47 -9.81
CA PRO A 296 -15.16 -8.36 -8.81
C PRO A 296 -15.39 -9.62 -7.98
N GLU A 297 -15.36 -10.79 -8.61
CA GLU A 297 -15.52 -12.09 -7.94
C GLU A 297 -14.35 -12.38 -6.98
N VAL A 298 -13.13 -12.03 -7.37
CA VAL A 298 -11.94 -12.23 -6.54
C VAL A 298 -11.94 -11.28 -5.35
N ARG A 299 -12.38 -10.02 -5.52
CA ARG A 299 -12.56 -9.08 -4.39
C ARG A 299 -13.46 -9.67 -3.31
N ARG A 300 -14.59 -10.30 -3.70
CA ARG A 300 -15.53 -10.94 -2.77
C ARG A 300 -14.89 -12.09 -2.03
N ILE A 301 -14.15 -12.95 -2.74
CA ILE A 301 -13.42 -14.05 -2.12
C ILE A 301 -12.41 -13.53 -1.11
N VAL A 302 -11.61 -12.53 -1.47
CA VAL A 302 -10.59 -11.95 -0.59
C VAL A 302 -11.19 -11.31 0.66
N ILE A 303 -12.31 -10.59 0.53
CA ILE A 303 -13.03 -10.02 1.68
C ILE A 303 -13.60 -11.14 2.57
N GLY A 304 -14.10 -12.21 1.97
CA GLY A 304 -14.55 -13.42 2.69
C GLY A 304 -13.43 -14.08 3.47
N GLU A 305 -12.25 -14.24 2.87
CA GLU A 305 -11.05 -14.78 3.54
C GLU A 305 -10.57 -13.87 4.67
N ALA A 306 -10.57 -12.55 4.47
CA ALA A 306 -10.29 -11.59 5.53
C ALA A 306 -11.26 -11.74 6.71
N ALA A 307 -12.54 -11.88 6.43
CA ALA A 307 -13.57 -12.14 7.45
C ALA A 307 -13.38 -13.49 8.15
N ARG A 308 -13.01 -14.54 7.41
CA ARG A 308 -12.77 -15.88 7.95
C ARG A 308 -11.65 -15.89 8.99
N VAL A 309 -10.50 -15.29 8.65
CA VAL A 309 -9.32 -15.29 9.52
C VAL A 309 -9.41 -14.33 10.69
N LEU A 310 -10.26 -13.30 10.62
CA LEU A 310 -10.52 -12.37 11.72
C LEU A 310 -11.23 -13.07 12.88
N LYS A 311 -10.76 -12.83 14.10
CA LYS A 311 -11.48 -13.18 15.33
C LYS A 311 -12.80 -12.42 15.43
N PRO A 312 -13.80 -12.94 16.18
CA PRO A 312 -14.92 -12.10 16.64
C PRO A 312 -14.40 -10.81 17.28
N GLY A 313 -14.96 -9.66 16.90
CA GLY A 313 -14.48 -8.34 17.31
C GLY A 313 -13.20 -7.88 16.63
N GLY A 314 -12.64 -8.62 15.67
CA GLY A 314 -11.46 -8.23 14.88
C GLY A 314 -11.80 -7.17 13.84
N ARG A 315 -10.77 -6.47 13.33
CA ARG A 315 -10.91 -5.32 12.42
C ARG A 315 -10.25 -5.57 11.06
N LEU A 316 -11.00 -5.30 9.98
CA LEU A 316 -10.47 -5.18 8.62
C LEU A 316 -10.27 -3.70 8.29
N VAL A 317 -9.08 -3.34 7.83
CA VAL A 317 -8.75 -2.00 7.34
C VAL A 317 -8.28 -2.10 5.90
N MET A 318 -9.00 -1.47 5.00
CA MET A 318 -8.63 -1.40 3.58
C MET A 318 -8.28 0.03 3.22
N VAL A 319 -7.16 0.24 2.53
CA VAL A 319 -6.81 1.53 1.90
C VAL A 319 -6.75 1.30 0.42
N ASP A 320 -7.59 2.02 -0.32
CA ASP A 320 -7.60 1.88 -1.75
C ASP A 320 -8.05 3.19 -2.42
N SER A 321 -8.09 3.24 -3.74
CA SER A 321 -8.52 4.42 -4.50
C SER A 321 -9.87 4.95 -4.00
N LEU A 322 -10.10 6.24 -4.21
CA LEU A 322 -11.45 6.79 -4.13
C LEU A 322 -12.36 6.09 -5.14
N GLN A 323 -13.64 6.06 -4.85
CA GLN A 323 -14.70 5.53 -5.72
C GLN A 323 -15.55 6.67 -6.28
N ARG A 324 -16.38 6.36 -7.24
CA ARG A 324 -17.32 7.34 -7.84
C ARG A 324 -18.21 7.95 -6.75
N GLY A 325 -18.27 9.28 -6.76
CA GLY A 325 -19.09 10.04 -5.81
C GLY A 325 -18.40 10.30 -4.44
N ASP A 326 -17.26 9.70 -4.13
CA ASP A 326 -16.49 10.07 -2.93
C ASP A 326 -16.00 11.53 -2.99
N GLU A 327 -15.63 11.97 -4.19
CA GLU A 327 -15.24 13.36 -4.48
C GLU A 327 -15.59 13.67 -5.93
N ALA A 328 -16.68 14.40 -6.16
CA ALA A 328 -17.23 14.66 -7.51
C ALA A 328 -16.21 15.34 -8.46
N ASP A 329 -15.31 16.18 -7.93
CA ASP A 329 -14.26 16.81 -8.74
C ASP A 329 -13.25 15.77 -9.32
N TYR A 330 -13.21 14.55 -8.78
CA TYR A 330 -12.31 13.48 -9.21
C TYR A 330 -12.94 12.41 -10.10
N ASP A 331 -14.27 12.38 -10.23
CA ASP A 331 -14.97 11.32 -10.98
C ASP A 331 -14.41 11.16 -12.40
N ALA A 332 -14.27 12.26 -13.15
CA ALA A 332 -13.70 12.23 -14.50
C ALA A 332 -12.21 11.75 -14.52
N MET A 333 -11.45 12.03 -13.47
CA MET A 333 -10.08 11.54 -13.32
C MET A 333 -10.08 10.03 -13.07
N LEU A 334 -10.95 9.53 -12.19
CA LEU A 334 -11.12 8.11 -11.88
C LEU A 334 -11.55 7.33 -13.12
N GLU A 335 -12.53 7.81 -13.89
CA GLU A 335 -13.00 7.19 -15.13
C GLU A 335 -11.90 7.08 -16.20
N SER A 336 -11.01 8.08 -16.28
CA SER A 336 -9.91 8.09 -17.25
C SER A 336 -8.68 7.27 -16.82
N PHE A 337 -8.61 6.85 -15.56
CA PHE A 337 -7.44 6.22 -14.98
C PHE A 337 -7.10 4.85 -15.61
N PRO A 338 -8.07 3.93 -15.81
CA PRO A 338 -7.80 2.61 -16.39
C PRO A 338 -7.14 2.66 -17.77
N GLN A 339 -7.57 3.60 -18.61
CA GLN A 339 -7.03 3.76 -19.95
C GLN A 339 -5.60 4.29 -19.96
N ARG A 340 -5.24 5.08 -18.95
CA ARG A 340 -3.91 5.69 -18.83
C ARG A 340 -2.86 4.71 -18.29
N TYR A 341 -3.28 3.81 -17.40
CA TYR A 341 -2.35 3.00 -16.60
C TYR A 341 -2.54 1.50 -16.74
N HIS A 342 -3.41 1.03 -17.62
CA HIS A 342 -3.80 -0.38 -17.75
C HIS A 342 -4.18 -0.97 -16.39
N GLU A 343 -5.36 -0.55 -15.94
CA GLU A 343 -6.02 -1.02 -14.72
C GLU A 343 -7.34 -1.70 -15.11
N PRO A 344 -7.30 -2.97 -15.56
CA PRO A 344 -8.45 -3.59 -16.22
C PRO A 344 -9.67 -3.77 -15.31
N TYR A 345 -9.46 -3.78 -14.00
CA TYR A 345 -10.51 -4.02 -13.01
C TYR A 345 -10.94 -2.74 -12.27
N PHE A 346 -10.28 -1.60 -12.55
CA PHE A 346 -10.53 -0.34 -11.86
C PHE A 346 -11.93 0.22 -12.14
N GLU A 347 -12.44 0.08 -13.37
CA GLU A 347 -13.79 0.54 -13.72
C GLU A 347 -14.86 -0.16 -12.85
N SER A 348 -14.75 -1.47 -12.66
CA SER A 348 -15.65 -2.20 -11.76
C SER A 348 -15.40 -1.91 -10.28
N TYR A 349 -14.19 -1.47 -9.92
CA TYR A 349 -13.83 -1.10 -8.55
C TYR A 349 -14.51 0.21 -8.12
N ILE A 350 -14.52 1.23 -8.98
CA ILE A 350 -15.07 2.55 -8.60
C ILE A 350 -16.57 2.55 -8.34
N ASP A 351 -17.29 1.53 -8.80
CA ASP A 351 -18.73 1.36 -8.61
C ASP A 351 -19.09 0.21 -7.64
N GLU A 352 -18.09 -0.43 -6.99
CA GLU A 352 -18.32 -1.57 -6.09
C GLU A 352 -18.88 -1.12 -4.73
N ASP A 353 -19.91 -1.81 -4.23
CA ASP A 353 -20.45 -1.58 -2.86
C ASP A 353 -19.72 -2.47 -1.84
N PHE A 354 -18.54 -2.02 -1.38
CA PHE A 354 -17.76 -2.73 -0.37
C PHE A 354 -18.49 -2.93 0.96
N PRO A 355 -19.26 -1.98 1.49
CA PRO A 355 -20.12 -2.20 2.64
C PRO A 355 -21.13 -3.34 2.48
N ALA A 356 -21.76 -3.48 1.30
CA ALA A 356 -22.69 -4.57 1.03
C ALA A 356 -21.97 -5.93 0.96
N ILE A 357 -20.83 -5.99 0.26
CA ILE A 357 -20.00 -7.20 0.19
C ILE A 357 -19.55 -7.63 1.58
N ALA A 358 -18.98 -6.74 2.35
CA ALA A 358 -18.46 -7.01 3.69
C ALA A 358 -19.56 -7.50 4.64
N ARG A 359 -20.76 -6.91 4.57
CA ARG A 359 -21.94 -7.32 5.34
C ARG A 359 -22.33 -8.78 5.05
N GLY A 360 -22.18 -9.23 3.78
CA GLY A 360 -22.43 -10.62 3.40
C GLY A 360 -21.52 -11.62 4.11
N PHE A 361 -20.39 -11.19 4.66
CA PHE A 361 -19.45 -11.99 5.43
C PHE A 361 -19.43 -11.67 6.94
N GLY A 362 -20.47 -10.99 7.45
CA GLY A 362 -20.58 -10.65 8.87
C GLY A 362 -19.65 -9.52 9.34
N LEU A 363 -19.19 -8.67 8.42
CA LEU A 363 -18.43 -7.47 8.72
C LEU A 363 -19.34 -6.25 8.74
N THR A 364 -19.21 -5.42 9.76
CA THR A 364 -19.96 -4.16 9.90
C THR A 364 -19.06 -3.00 9.48
N HIS A 365 -19.49 -2.21 8.52
CA HIS A 365 -18.81 -0.98 8.09
C HIS A 365 -18.83 0.06 9.21
N ARG A 366 -17.68 0.67 9.50
CA ARG A 366 -17.50 1.69 10.56
C ARG A 366 -17.33 3.09 10.02
N GLY A 367 -17.10 3.22 8.74
CA GLY A 367 -16.93 4.48 8.04
C GLY A 367 -15.69 4.50 7.15
N ASP A 368 -15.64 5.52 6.33
CA ASP A 368 -14.54 5.81 5.42
C ASP A 368 -13.86 7.12 5.81
N THR A 369 -12.55 7.18 5.63
CA THR A 369 -11.79 8.41 5.81
C THR A 369 -10.99 8.70 4.54
N LYS A 370 -11.20 9.87 3.94
CA LYS A 370 -10.44 10.32 2.76
C LYS A 370 -8.97 10.49 3.11
N ALA A 371 -8.11 10.00 2.25
CA ALA A 371 -6.66 10.12 2.33
C ALA A 371 -6.10 10.51 0.95
N PHE A 372 -6.21 11.78 0.59
CA PHE A 372 -5.87 12.33 -0.72
C PHE A 372 -6.74 11.72 -1.83
N VAL A 373 -6.14 10.95 -2.77
CA VAL A 373 -6.84 10.25 -3.86
C VAL A 373 -7.18 8.79 -3.50
N SER A 374 -7.07 8.46 -2.23
CA SER A 374 -7.47 7.19 -1.66
C SER A 374 -8.39 7.39 -0.46
N LYS A 375 -8.96 6.30 0.04
CA LYS A 375 -9.74 6.28 1.28
C LYS A 375 -9.37 5.07 2.14
N VAL A 376 -9.54 5.23 3.44
CA VAL A 376 -9.44 4.17 4.44
C VAL A 376 -10.86 3.69 4.73
N MET A 377 -11.14 2.45 4.45
CA MET A 377 -12.42 1.78 4.75
C MET A 377 -12.23 0.86 5.96
N VAL A 378 -13.09 0.97 6.96
CA VAL A 378 -12.96 0.22 8.22
C VAL A 378 -14.18 -0.67 8.45
N PHE A 379 -13.91 -1.92 8.78
CA PHE A 379 -14.95 -2.92 9.07
C PHE A 379 -14.60 -3.70 10.32
N ASP A 380 -15.60 -3.99 11.16
CA ASP A 380 -15.42 -4.83 12.33
C ASP A 380 -16.23 -6.12 12.17
N LYS A 381 -15.61 -7.26 12.50
CA LYS A 381 -16.32 -8.53 12.62
C LYS A 381 -17.17 -8.51 13.88
N ALA A 382 -18.43 -8.96 13.80
CA ALA A 382 -19.31 -9.04 14.97
C ALA A 382 -18.61 -9.74 16.13
N ALA A 383 -18.76 -9.21 17.34
CA ALA A 383 -18.38 -9.91 18.55
C ALA A 383 -19.30 -11.14 18.68
N GLY A 384 -18.74 -12.31 18.84
CA GLY A 384 -19.50 -13.55 19.02
C GLY A 384 -20.24 -13.57 20.36
#